data_d1047d09f479cd4d522153b5218a98b7
#
_entry.id   d1047d09f479cd4d522153b5218a98b7
#
_cell.length_a   1.000
_cell.length_b   1.000
_cell.length_c   1.000
_cell.angle_alpha   90.00
_cell.angle_beta   90.00
_cell.angle_gamma   90.00
#
_symmetry.space_group_name_H-M   'P 1'
#
loop_
_entity.id
_entity.type
_entity.pdbx_description
1 polymer ?
#
loop_
_entity_poly.entity_id
_entity_poly.type
_entity_poly.pdbx_seq_one_letter_code
_entity_poly.pdbx_strand_id
1 'polypeptide(L)'
;MTASTPDTRPLRIAVIAGDGIGREVMPEGLRVLEAAARRFGLPLEFTHFDWAHCDYYLQHGQMMPDDWKAQLQDMDAIYFGAVGWPATVPDHVSLWGSLLKFRREFDQYINLRPVRLFEGVPCPLAGRKAGDIDYFVVRENTEGEYTNLGGVMYAGTEREIVIQESVYSRHGTDRVLKYAFELAQSRNRKHLTVATKSNGIAISMPWWDGRADAMAKGYPEVTVDKQHIDILSARFVLQPGRFDVVVASNLFGDILSDLGPATTGTIGLAPSANLNPERNFPSLFEPVHGSAPDIYGQNIANPVAMIWSGALMLDFLGRGDARFREAHDAIVQAIEVALITGPRTPDLGGNASTQEMGEAIAARVAG
;
A
#
# COMPACT_ATOMS: atom_id res chain seq x y z
N MET A 1 -25.77 -6.79 -19.74
CA MET A 1 -25.05 -6.83 -18.44
C MET A 1 -26.09 -7.13 -17.37
N THR A 2 -26.14 -8.36 -16.89
CA THR A 2 -27.05 -8.75 -15.80
C THR A 2 -26.51 -8.14 -14.52
N ALA A 3 -27.29 -7.26 -13.89
CA ALA A 3 -26.99 -6.76 -12.55
C ALA A 3 -26.91 -7.98 -11.62
N SER A 4 -25.71 -8.26 -11.12
CA SER A 4 -25.55 -9.25 -10.06
C SER A 4 -26.29 -8.74 -8.84
N THR A 5 -27.18 -9.56 -8.28
CA THR A 5 -27.80 -9.32 -6.97
C THR A 5 -26.66 -9.03 -5.97
N PRO A 6 -26.77 -7.99 -5.11
CA PRO A 6 -25.76 -7.74 -4.11
C PRO A 6 -25.57 -9.00 -3.26
N ASP A 7 -24.32 -9.40 -3.09
CA ASP A 7 -23.97 -10.49 -2.16
C ASP A 7 -24.38 -10.03 -0.75
N THR A 8 -25.36 -10.71 -0.17
CA THR A 8 -25.98 -10.31 1.11
C THR A 8 -25.19 -10.81 2.33
N ARG A 9 -24.10 -11.61 2.09
CA ARG A 9 -23.26 -12.08 3.19
C ARG A 9 -22.38 -10.95 3.74
N PRO A 10 -22.06 -10.96 5.04
CA PRO A 10 -21.06 -10.05 5.58
C PRO A 10 -19.70 -10.24 4.90
N LEU A 11 -19.00 -9.13 4.66
CA LEU A 11 -17.61 -9.15 4.23
C LEU A 11 -16.72 -9.40 5.43
N ARG A 12 -15.98 -10.49 5.41
CA ARG A 12 -15.11 -10.92 6.51
C ARG A 12 -13.72 -10.31 6.36
N ILE A 13 -13.35 -9.50 7.33
CA ILE A 13 -12.08 -8.77 7.36
C ILE A 13 -11.20 -9.36 8.46
N ALA A 14 -10.05 -9.91 8.07
CA ALA A 14 -9.02 -10.31 9.02
C ALA A 14 -8.29 -9.05 9.54
N VAL A 15 -8.23 -8.87 10.85
CA VAL A 15 -7.56 -7.76 11.51
C VAL A 15 -6.30 -8.26 12.17
N ILE A 16 -5.15 -7.70 11.77
CA ILE A 16 -3.83 -8.05 12.30
C ILE A 16 -3.12 -6.75 12.66
N ALA A 17 -3.05 -6.41 13.94
CA ALA A 17 -2.42 -5.16 14.39
C ALA A 17 -0.89 -5.16 14.22
N GLY A 18 -0.25 -6.33 14.40
CA GLY A 18 1.18 -6.50 14.24
C GLY A 18 2.02 -5.90 15.37
N ASP A 19 3.08 -5.15 15.01
CA ASP A 19 4.07 -4.58 15.94
C ASP A 19 3.94 -3.07 16.11
N GLY A 20 4.50 -2.56 17.21
CA GLY A 20 4.73 -1.14 17.45
C GLY A 20 3.47 -0.28 17.26
N ILE A 21 3.60 0.82 16.54
CA ILE A 21 2.49 1.75 16.28
C ILE A 21 1.32 1.12 15.50
N GLY A 22 1.53 -0.05 14.84
CA GLY A 22 0.43 -0.82 14.27
C GLY A 22 -0.67 -1.11 15.29
N ARG A 23 -0.31 -1.40 16.55
CA ARG A 23 -1.23 -1.62 17.67
C ARG A 23 -1.95 -0.34 18.12
N GLU A 24 -1.40 0.85 17.84
CA GLU A 24 -1.99 2.14 18.19
C GLU A 24 -2.90 2.68 17.08
N VAL A 25 -2.50 2.55 15.81
CA VAL A 25 -3.28 3.10 14.69
C VAL A 25 -4.43 2.17 14.25
N MET A 26 -4.33 0.86 14.50
CA MET A 26 -5.36 -0.13 14.14
C MET A 26 -6.72 0.16 14.81
N PRO A 27 -6.80 0.43 16.13
CA PRO A 27 -8.07 0.79 16.79
C PRO A 27 -8.74 2.00 16.14
N GLU A 28 -7.97 2.99 15.71
CA GLU A 28 -8.51 4.19 15.07
C GLU A 28 -8.99 3.92 13.64
N GLY A 29 -8.28 3.07 12.89
CA GLY A 29 -8.74 2.56 11.60
C GLY A 29 -10.07 1.82 11.71
N LEU A 30 -10.20 0.91 12.66
CA LEU A 30 -11.44 0.17 12.94
C LEU A 30 -12.58 1.10 13.36
N ARG A 31 -12.31 2.05 14.25
CA ARG A 31 -13.30 3.08 14.69
C ARG A 31 -13.95 3.79 13.51
N VAL A 32 -13.13 4.20 12.52
CA VAL A 32 -13.59 4.89 11.32
C VAL A 32 -14.37 3.96 10.40
N LEU A 33 -13.87 2.73 10.18
CA LEU A 33 -14.56 1.71 9.37
C LEU A 33 -15.92 1.33 9.96
N GLU A 34 -16.03 1.19 11.28
CA GLU A 34 -17.30 0.93 11.96
C GLU A 34 -18.28 2.11 11.86
N ALA A 35 -17.78 3.35 11.95
CA ALA A 35 -18.60 4.54 11.73
C ALA A 35 -19.16 4.58 10.29
N ALA A 36 -18.31 4.30 9.29
CA ALA A 36 -18.71 4.20 7.91
C ALA A 36 -19.70 3.03 7.68
N ALA A 37 -19.44 1.86 8.27
CA ALA A 37 -20.32 0.70 8.15
C ALA A 37 -21.74 1.00 8.70
N ARG A 38 -21.84 1.66 9.85
CA ARG A 38 -23.13 2.09 10.43
C ARG A 38 -23.85 3.10 9.54
N ARG A 39 -23.14 4.11 9.04
CA ARG A 39 -23.73 5.18 8.22
C ARG A 39 -24.24 4.70 6.87
N PHE A 40 -23.47 3.87 6.19
CA PHE A 40 -23.76 3.42 4.83
C PHE A 40 -24.38 2.01 4.76
N GLY A 41 -24.63 1.38 5.91
CA GLY A 41 -25.23 0.04 5.97
C GLY A 41 -24.35 -1.03 5.35
N LEU A 42 -23.02 -0.98 5.57
CA LEU A 42 -22.08 -1.95 5.02
C LEU A 42 -22.01 -3.18 5.93
N PRO A 43 -22.12 -4.39 5.37
CA PRO A 43 -22.09 -5.63 6.14
C PRO A 43 -20.64 -6.07 6.40
N LEU A 44 -19.92 -5.43 7.32
CA LEU A 44 -18.54 -5.75 7.67
C LEU A 44 -18.50 -6.60 8.94
N GLU A 45 -17.68 -7.65 8.93
CA GLU A 45 -17.39 -8.51 10.07
C GLU A 45 -15.87 -8.58 10.28
N PHE A 46 -15.40 -8.22 11.50
CA PHE A 46 -13.98 -8.17 11.83
C PHE A 46 -13.59 -9.38 12.69
N THR A 47 -12.56 -10.11 12.24
CA THR A 47 -11.96 -11.22 12.98
C THR A 47 -10.51 -10.86 13.32
N HIS A 48 -10.18 -10.83 14.61
CA HIS A 48 -8.85 -10.47 15.08
C HIS A 48 -7.94 -11.69 15.16
N PHE A 49 -6.70 -11.52 14.68
CA PHE A 49 -5.64 -12.51 14.76
C PHE A 49 -4.44 -11.93 15.50
N ASP A 50 -3.99 -12.66 16.54
CA ASP A 50 -2.88 -12.25 17.39
C ASP A 50 -1.59 -13.02 17.03
N TRP A 51 -1.15 -12.83 15.79
CA TRP A 51 0.10 -13.35 15.22
C TRP A 51 0.58 -12.44 14.08
N ALA A 52 1.67 -12.80 13.39
CA ALA A 52 2.42 -11.95 12.45
C ALA A 52 3.01 -10.70 13.13
N HIS A 53 3.56 -10.92 14.31
CA HIS A 53 4.30 -9.91 15.08
C HIS A 53 5.50 -10.54 15.81
N CYS A 54 6.45 -9.72 16.19
CA CYS A 54 7.72 -10.19 16.77
C CYS A 54 7.56 -10.89 18.11
N ASP A 55 6.61 -10.48 18.97
CA ASP A 55 6.35 -11.17 20.23
C ASP A 55 5.85 -12.61 20.01
N TYR A 56 5.02 -12.83 18.99
CA TYR A 56 4.60 -14.18 18.62
C TYR A 56 5.79 -15.03 18.16
N TYR A 57 6.70 -14.44 17.37
CA TYR A 57 7.93 -15.13 16.96
C TYR A 57 8.80 -15.53 18.14
N LEU A 58 8.98 -14.65 19.12
CA LEU A 58 9.79 -14.96 20.33
C LEU A 58 9.20 -16.10 21.16
N GLN A 59 7.89 -16.28 21.12
CA GLN A 59 7.19 -17.35 21.86
C GLN A 59 7.16 -18.66 21.08
N HIS A 60 7.03 -18.62 19.75
CA HIS A 60 6.71 -19.80 18.93
C HIS A 60 7.82 -20.17 17.93
N GLY A 61 8.86 -19.34 17.75
CA GLY A 61 9.93 -19.55 16.76
C GLY A 61 9.51 -19.32 15.29
N GLN A 62 8.29 -18.83 15.07
CA GLN A 62 7.74 -18.51 13.76
C GLN A 62 6.80 -17.32 13.84
N MET A 63 6.66 -16.55 12.73
CA MET A 63 5.84 -15.32 12.73
C MET A 63 4.33 -15.60 12.73
N MET A 64 3.91 -16.78 12.28
CA MET A 64 2.50 -17.17 12.11
C MET A 64 2.36 -18.68 12.39
N PRO A 65 1.16 -19.16 12.80
CA PRO A 65 0.90 -20.58 12.98
C PRO A 65 0.96 -21.35 11.65
N ASP A 66 1.18 -22.65 11.68
CA ASP A 66 1.33 -23.48 10.46
C ASP A 66 0.09 -23.44 9.56
N ASP A 67 -1.08 -23.29 10.14
CA ASP A 67 -2.38 -23.23 9.44
C ASP A 67 -2.85 -21.81 9.10
N TRP A 68 -1.98 -20.78 9.23
CA TRP A 68 -2.32 -19.37 8.99
C TRP A 68 -3.03 -19.14 7.65
N LYS A 69 -2.63 -19.85 6.60
CA LYS A 69 -3.23 -19.73 5.27
C LYS A 69 -4.67 -20.22 5.26
N ALA A 70 -4.94 -21.34 5.91
CA ALA A 70 -6.30 -21.88 6.04
C ALA A 70 -7.20 -20.96 6.87
N GLN A 71 -6.64 -20.27 7.88
CA GLN A 71 -7.38 -19.30 8.68
C GLN A 71 -7.78 -18.06 7.88
N LEU A 72 -6.96 -17.63 6.91
CA LEU A 72 -7.15 -16.39 6.15
C LEU A 72 -7.77 -16.59 4.77
N GLN A 73 -7.63 -17.74 4.13
CA GLN A 73 -8.00 -17.93 2.72
C GLN A 73 -9.46 -17.61 2.38
N ASP A 74 -10.35 -17.73 3.36
CA ASP A 74 -11.78 -17.46 3.21
C ASP A 74 -12.18 -16.05 3.66
N MET A 75 -11.23 -15.21 4.06
CA MET A 75 -11.47 -13.80 4.34
C MET A 75 -11.60 -13.00 3.03
N ASP A 76 -12.37 -11.93 3.05
CA ASP A 76 -12.52 -11.04 1.89
C ASP A 76 -11.34 -10.05 1.78
N ALA A 77 -10.76 -9.66 2.92
CA ALA A 77 -9.58 -8.81 2.99
C ALA A 77 -8.80 -9.04 4.30
N ILE A 78 -7.56 -8.58 4.30
CA ILE A 78 -6.70 -8.48 5.48
C ILE A 78 -6.45 -6.99 5.74
N TYR A 79 -6.77 -6.51 6.93
CA TYR A 79 -6.48 -5.17 7.42
C TYR A 79 -5.30 -5.28 8.39
N PHE A 80 -4.14 -4.79 7.96
CA PHE A 80 -2.84 -5.05 8.59
C PHE A 80 -2.23 -3.76 9.11
N GLY A 81 -1.71 -3.77 10.34
CA GLY A 81 -1.10 -2.58 10.95
C GLY A 81 0.34 -2.36 10.50
N ALA A 82 1.27 -3.06 11.14
CA ALA A 82 2.70 -2.99 10.81
C ALA A 82 3.42 -4.24 11.32
N VAL A 83 4.63 -4.51 10.81
CA VAL A 83 5.47 -5.61 11.31
C VAL A 83 6.92 -5.19 11.35
N GLY A 84 7.64 -5.71 12.35
CA GLY A 84 9.07 -5.55 12.53
C GLY A 84 9.44 -4.92 13.86
N TRP A 85 10.42 -5.55 14.54
CA TRP A 85 11.04 -5.04 15.76
C TRP A 85 12.51 -5.42 15.75
N PRO A 86 13.37 -4.68 14.99
CA PRO A 86 14.75 -5.08 14.70
C PRO A 86 15.63 -5.33 15.93
N ALA A 87 15.29 -4.72 17.08
CA ALA A 87 16.00 -4.93 18.34
C ALA A 87 15.88 -6.38 18.86
N THR A 88 14.84 -7.13 18.47
CA THR A 88 14.61 -8.51 18.95
C THR A 88 14.50 -9.52 17.82
N VAL A 89 13.94 -9.14 16.67
CA VAL A 89 13.75 -10.01 15.52
C VAL A 89 14.25 -9.30 14.27
N PRO A 90 15.27 -9.83 13.57
CA PRO A 90 15.78 -9.20 12.35
C PRO A 90 14.71 -9.02 11.28
N ASP A 91 14.76 -7.93 10.52
CA ASP A 91 13.76 -7.59 9.49
C ASP A 91 13.61 -8.69 8.44
N HIS A 92 14.70 -9.35 8.04
CA HIS A 92 14.62 -10.46 7.09
C HIS A 92 13.85 -11.68 7.65
N VAL A 93 13.71 -11.82 8.97
CA VAL A 93 12.89 -12.85 9.60
C VAL A 93 11.44 -12.40 9.69
N SER A 94 11.20 -11.20 10.22
CA SER A 94 9.84 -10.68 10.44
C SER A 94 9.09 -10.46 9.12
N LEU A 95 9.71 -9.80 8.12
CA LEU A 95 9.10 -9.53 6.82
C LEU A 95 8.90 -10.79 5.98
N TRP A 96 9.93 -11.65 5.86
CA TRP A 96 9.83 -12.89 5.10
C TRP A 96 8.93 -13.93 5.77
N GLY A 97 8.84 -13.88 7.09
CA GLY A 97 7.99 -14.78 7.88
C GLY A 97 6.51 -14.41 7.88
N SER A 98 6.14 -13.19 7.44
CA SER A 98 4.76 -12.68 7.48
C SER A 98 4.36 -11.96 6.19
N LEU A 99 4.62 -10.65 6.05
CA LEU A 99 4.09 -9.80 4.98
C LEU A 99 4.43 -10.32 3.58
N LEU A 100 5.67 -10.75 3.34
CA LEU A 100 6.09 -11.30 2.05
C LEU A 100 5.45 -12.67 1.76
N LYS A 101 5.11 -13.45 2.80
CA LYS A 101 4.32 -14.68 2.62
C LYS A 101 2.91 -14.36 2.16
N PHE A 102 2.23 -13.37 2.75
CA PHE A 102 0.89 -12.96 2.29
C PHE A 102 0.93 -12.56 0.82
N ARG A 103 1.86 -11.71 0.42
CA ARG A 103 1.99 -11.25 -0.96
C ARG A 103 2.14 -12.40 -1.95
N ARG A 104 2.96 -13.40 -1.62
CA ARG A 104 3.23 -14.56 -2.50
C ARG A 104 2.15 -15.61 -2.46
N GLU A 105 1.76 -16.04 -1.27
CA GLU A 105 0.83 -17.17 -1.09
C GLU A 105 -0.62 -16.81 -1.44
N PHE A 106 -1.00 -15.54 -1.36
CA PHE A 106 -2.28 -14.99 -1.80
C PHE A 106 -2.18 -14.24 -3.13
N ASP A 107 -1.08 -14.42 -3.83
CA ASP A 107 -0.86 -13.83 -5.17
C ASP A 107 -1.29 -12.35 -5.25
N GLN A 108 -0.88 -11.55 -4.24
CA GLN A 108 -1.16 -10.12 -4.14
C GLN A 108 -0.15 -9.35 -5.02
N TYR A 109 -0.26 -9.52 -6.33
CA TYR A 109 0.76 -9.10 -7.30
C TYR A 109 0.76 -7.61 -7.63
N ILE A 110 -0.23 -6.86 -7.17
CA ILE A 110 -0.27 -5.40 -7.26
C ILE A 110 -0.02 -4.81 -5.87
N ASN A 111 0.95 -3.91 -5.74
CA ASN A 111 0.97 -2.98 -4.63
C ASN A 111 0.59 -1.59 -5.15
N LEU A 112 -0.56 -1.10 -4.70
CA LEU A 112 -1.14 0.18 -5.11
C LEU A 112 -0.94 1.20 -4.00
N ARG A 113 -0.27 2.32 -4.31
CA ARG A 113 0.01 3.41 -3.37
C ARG A 113 -0.41 4.76 -3.95
N PRO A 114 -1.50 5.38 -3.48
CA PRO A 114 -1.86 6.74 -3.85
C PRO A 114 -0.90 7.73 -3.18
N VAL A 115 -0.53 8.77 -3.93
CA VAL A 115 0.27 9.89 -3.45
C VAL A 115 -0.52 11.16 -3.69
N ARG A 116 -0.89 11.86 -2.61
CA ARG A 116 -1.72 13.05 -2.69
C ARG A 116 -1.26 14.12 -1.68
N LEU A 117 -1.13 15.35 -2.17
CA LEU A 117 -0.92 16.50 -1.30
C LEU A 117 -2.27 17.03 -0.82
N PHE A 118 -2.53 16.88 0.46
CA PHE A 118 -3.74 17.39 1.10
C PHE A 118 -3.60 18.85 1.52
N GLU A 119 -4.72 19.56 1.58
CA GLU A 119 -4.78 20.86 2.19
C GLU A 119 -4.51 20.77 3.70
N GLY A 120 -3.82 21.77 4.25
CA GLY A 120 -3.46 21.80 5.66
C GLY A 120 -2.22 20.99 6.03
N VAL A 121 -1.63 20.22 5.11
CA VAL A 121 -0.39 19.48 5.32
C VAL A 121 0.80 20.32 4.88
N PRO A 122 1.84 20.49 5.72
CA PRO A 122 3.08 21.16 5.33
C PRO A 122 3.79 20.39 4.22
N CYS A 123 3.85 20.97 3.02
CA CYS A 123 4.59 20.36 1.92
C CYS A 123 6.07 20.74 1.98
N PRO A 124 7.01 19.77 1.92
CA PRO A 124 8.44 20.06 1.90
C PRO A 124 8.91 20.69 0.59
N LEU A 125 8.10 20.59 -0.48
CA LEU A 125 8.42 21.18 -1.78
C LEU A 125 7.89 22.62 -1.85
N ALA A 126 8.79 23.58 -2.10
CA ALA A 126 8.44 24.99 -2.19
C ALA A 126 7.38 25.25 -3.26
N GLY A 127 6.40 26.10 -2.92
CA GLY A 127 5.40 26.60 -3.85
C GLY A 127 4.34 25.59 -4.29
N ARG A 128 4.23 24.44 -3.66
CA ARG A 128 3.18 23.45 -3.91
C ARG A 128 1.98 23.67 -2.99
N LYS A 129 0.79 23.40 -3.54
CA LYS A 129 -0.49 23.48 -2.83
C LYS A 129 -1.30 22.21 -3.04
N ALA A 130 -2.33 22.03 -2.24
CA ALA A 130 -3.27 20.92 -2.36
C ALA A 130 -3.78 20.79 -3.81
N GLY A 131 -3.83 19.54 -4.30
CA GLY A 131 -4.21 19.22 -5.67
C GLY A 131 -3.08 19.28 -6.70
N ASP A 132 -1.93 19.90 -6.40
CA ASP A 132 -0.79 19.91 -7.33
C ASP A 132 -0.13 18.53 -7.46
N ILE A 133 -0.29 17.66 -6.48
CA ILE A 133 0.25 16.28 -6.43
C ILE A 133 -0.92 15.33 -6.17
N ASP A 134 -1.24 14.52 -7.17
CA ASP A 134 -2.27 13.47 -7.11
C ASP A 134 -1.97 12.44 -8.19
N TYR A 135 -1.35 11.33 -7.78
CA TYR A 135 -1.02 10.22 -8.67
C TYR A 135 -0.97 8.88 -7.90
N PHE A 136 -0.90 7.79 -8.65
CA PHE A 136 -0.73 6.44 -8.09
C PHE A 136 0.62 5.85 -8.50
N VAL A 137 1.23 5.11 -7.59
CA VAL A 137 2.31 4.18 -7.91
C VAL A 137 1.72 2.76 -7.91
N VAL A 138 1.88 2.06 -9.03
CA VAL A 138 1.54 0.65 -9.22
C VAL A 138 2.84 -0.12 -9.23
N ARG A 139 3.13 -0.83 -8.14
CA ARG A 139 4.34 -1.62 -7.94
C ARG A 139 4.04 -3.09 -8.21
N GLU A 140 4.87 -3.76 -9.00
CA GLU A 140 4.92 -5.22 -9.03
C GLU A 140 5.31 -5.75 -7.63
N ASN A 141 4.66 -6.82 -7.14
CA ASN A 141 4.71 -7.15 -5.72
C ASN A 141 5.08 -8.60 -5.40
N THR A 142 5.32 -9.46 -6.38
CA THR A 142 5.54 -10.91 -6.18
C THR A 142 6.80 -11.48 -6.80
N GLU A 143 7.40 -10.78 -7.75
CA GLU A 143 8.64 -11.18 -8.44
C GLU A 143 9.62 -10.00 -8.54
N GLY A 144 10.44 -9.92 -9.57
CA GLY A 144 11.39 -8.84 -9.77
C GLY A 144 12.64 -9.02 -8.94
N GLU A 145 13.06 -7.95 -8.30
CA GLU A 145 14.30 -7.88 -7.51
C GLU A 145 14.16 -8.51 -6.12
N TYR A 146 12.92 -8.69 -5.63
CA TYR A 146 12.62 -9.33 -4.35
C TYR A 146 12.42 -10.85 -4.46
N THR A 147 12.90 -11.48 -5.52
CA THR A 147 12.91 -12.94 -5.62
C THR A 147 13.90 -13.56 -4.64
N ASN A 148 13.58 -14.75 -4.12
CA ASN A 148 14.49 -15.51 -3.26
C ASN A 148 15.34 -16.49 -4.10
N LEU A 149 15.96 -15.97 -5.18
CA LEU A 149 16.84 -16.74 -6.05
C LEU A 149 18.25 -16.17 -5.97
N GLY A 150 19.20 -17.03 -5.62
CA GLY A 150 20.59 -16.66 -5.44
C GLY A 150 21.28 -17.56 -4.43
N GLY A 151 22.42 -17.12 -3.94
CA GLY A 151 23.17 -17.86 -2.93
C GLY A 151 24.52 -17.24 -2.63
N VAL A 152 25.20 -17.85 -1.68
CA VAL A 152 26.54 -17.47 -1.26
C VAL A 152 27.50 -18.63 -1.43
N MET A 153 28.61 -18.39 -2.13
CA MET A 153 29.72 -19.32 -2.25
C MET A 153 30.93 -18.82 -1.44
N TYR A 154 31.67 -19.73 -0.86
CA TYR A 154 32.87 -19.45 -0.06
C TYR A 154 32.61 -18.48 1.11
N ALA A 155 31.44 -18.59 1.75
CA ALA A 155 30.98 -17.71 2.84
C ALA A 155 32.05 -17.56 3.94
N GLY A 156 32.27 -16.32 4.40
CA GLY A 156 33.22 -15.99 5.45
C GLY A 156 34.71 -16.02 5.04
N THR A 157 35.01 -16.14 3.74
CA THR A 157 36.38 -16.09 3.21
C THR A 157 36.60 -14.88 2.28
N GLU A 158 37.87 -14.54 2.01
CA GLU A 158 38.22 -13.49 1.03
C GLU A 158 37.69 -13.75 -0.39
N ARG A 159 37.30 -15.00 -0.68
CA ARG A 159 36.75 -15.43 -1.97
C ARG A 159 35.23 -15.50 -1.99
N GLU A 160 34.58 -14.95 -0.98
CA GLU A 160 33.13 -14.97 -0.90
C GLU A 160 32.47 -14.33 -2.12
N ILE A 161 31.50 -15.03 -2.68
CA ILE A 161 30.69 -14.58 -3.83
C ILE A 161 29.22 -14.65 -3.41
N VAL A 162 28.51 -13.53 -3.58
CA VAL A 162 27.07 -13.43 -3.32
C VAL A 162 26.36 -13.16 -4.64
N ILE A 163 25.33 -13.95 -4.93
CA ILE A 163 24.48 -13.80 -6.11
C ILE A 163 23.04 -13.59 -5.64
N GLN A 164 22.40 -12.55 -6.14
CA GLN A 164 20.98 -12.27 -6.03
C GLN A 164 20.41 -12.04 -7.41
N GLU A 165 19.46 -12.88 -7.83
CA GLU A 165 18.84 -12.80 -9.16
C GLU A 165 17.61 -11.91 -9.15
N SER A 166 17.39 -11.16 -10.23
CA SER A 166 16.14 -10.48 -10.53
C SER A 166 15.36 -11.26 -11.58
N VAL A 167 14.14 -11.66 -11.28
CA VAL A 167 13.33 -12.52 -12.15
C VAL A 167 12.07 -11.80 -12.60
N TYR A 168 11.86 -11.75 -13.91
CA TYR A 168 10.69 -11.16 -14.53
C TYR A 168 10.01 -12.19 -15.43
N SER A 169 8.84 -12.66 -15.08
CA SER A 169 8.04 -13.51 -15.94
C SER A 169 7.14 -12.68 -16.86
N ARG A 170 6.79 -13.25 -18.00
CA ARG A 170 5.81 -12.61 -18.88
C ARG A 170 4.45 -12.48 -18.20
N HIS A 171 4.06 -13.50 -17.45
CA HIS A 171 2.79 -13.51 -16.71
C HIS A 171 2.73 -12.38 -15.67
N GLY A 172 3.74 -12.29 -14.80
CA GLY A 172 3.81 -11.26 -13.75
C GLY A 172 3.89 -9.85 -14.31
N THR A 173 4.75 -9.65 -15.32
CA THR A 173 4.89 -8.33 -15.97
C THR A 173 3.63 -7.91 -16.71
N ASP A 174 3.02 -8.79 -17.50
CA ASP A 174 1.83 -8.43 -18.29
C ASP A 174 0.63 -8.08 -17.38
N ARG A 175 0.43 -8.79 -16.26
CA ARG A 175 -0.70 -8.52 -15.36
C ARG A 175 -0.55 -7.20 -14.59
N VAL A 176 0.67 -6.83 -14.15
CA VAL A 176 0.88 -5.54 -13.49
C VAL A 176 0.76 -4.38 -14.48
N LEU A 177 1.29 -4.52 -15.69
CA LEU A 177 1.12 -3.53 -16.74
C LEU A 177 -0.35 -3.36 -17.10
N LYS A 178 -1.11 -4.44 -17.29
CA LYS A 178 -2.55 -4.40 -17.56
C LYS A 178 -3.29 -3.60 -16.49
N TYR A 179 -3.06 -3.90 -15.21
CA TYR A 179 -3.69 -3.16 -14.10
C TYR A 179 -3.36 -1.67 -14.17
N ALA A 180 -2.09 -1.32 -14.42
CA ALA A 180 -1.67 0.08 -14.51
C ALA A 180 -2.30 0.82 -15.69
N PHE A 181 -2.43 0.17 -16.85
CA PHE A 181 -3.12 0.73 -18.01
C PHE A 181 -4.62 0.93 -17.76
N GLU A 182 -5.29 -0.05 -17.15
CA GLU A 182 -6.72 0.05 -16.79
C GLU A 182 -6.95 1.18 -15.77
N LEU A 183 -6.07 1.29 -14.77
CA LEU A 183 -6.12 2.40 -13.81
C LEU A 183 -5.92 3.75 -14.52
N ALA A 184 -4.90 3.88 -15.37
CA ALA A 184 -4.67 5.12 -16.12
C ALA A 184 -5.85 5.48 -17.03
N GLN A 185 -6.46 4.50 -17.70
CA GLN A 185 -7.63 4.69 -18.54
C GLN A 185 -8.85 5.21 -17.75
N SER A 186 -9.00 4.80 -16.49
CA SER A 186 -10.09 5.24 -15.60
C SER A 186 -9.91 6.66 -15.08
N ARG A 187 -8.69 7.20 -15.10
CA ARG A 187 -8.39 8.54 -14.60
C ARG A 187 -8.59 9.61 -15.69
N ASN A 188 -8.85 10.84 -15.28
CA ASN A 188 -9.13 11.95 -16.21
C ASN A 188 -7.94 12.30 -17.12
N ARG A 189 -6.70 12.16 -16.61
CA ARG A 189 -5.49 12.55 -17.37
C ARG A 189 -5.04 11.47 -18.35
N LYS A 190 -5.44 10.22 -18.10
CA LYS A 190 -5.10 9.05 -18.94
C LYS A 190 -3.62 8.97 -19.30
N HIS A 191 -2.75 9.18 -18.31
CA HIS A 191 -1.31 9.19 -18.50
C HIS A 191 -0.63 8.12 -17.66
N LEU A 192 0.19 7.29 -18.30
CA LEU A 192 0.99 6.23 -17.66
C LEU A 192 2.47 6.50 -17.86
N THR A 193 3.22 6.65 -16.75
CA THR A 193 4.67 6.64 -16.76
C THR A 193 5.19 5.27 -16.40
N VAL A 194 6.01 4.67 -17.26
CA VAL A 194 6.67 3.38 -17.03
C VAL A 194 8.08 3.64 -16.50
N ALA A 195 8.33 3.22 -15.25
CA ALA A 195 9.66 3.27 -14.66
C ALA A 195 10.54 2.17 -15.26
N THR A 196 11.75 2.52 -15.68
CA THR A 196 12.70 1.62 -16.32
C THR A 196 14.14 1.98 -15.97
N LYS A 197 15.08 1.13 -16.34
CA LYS A 197 16.53 1.41 -16.35
C LYS A 197 17.21 0.74 -17.56
N SER A 198 16.52 0.74 -18.69
CA SER A 198 16.95 0.05 -19.91
C SER A 198 18.29 0.54 -20.49
N ASN A 199 18.74 1.74 -20.12
CA ASN A 199 20.07 2.23 -20.47
C ASN A 199 21.22 1.62 -19.64
N GLY A 200 20.93 0.91 -18.54
CA GLY A 200 21.94 0.34 -17.66
C GLY A 200 21.72 -1.15 -17.38
N ILE A 201 20.47 -1.62 -17.32
CA ILE A 201 20.10 -3.03 -17.12
C ILE A 201 19.71 -3.61 -18.47
N ALA A 202 20.69 -4.15 -19.17
CA ALA A 202 20.63 -4.39 -20.61
C ALA A 202 19.73 -5.56 -21.07
N ILE A 203 19.26 -6.42 -20.18
CA ILE A 203 18.44 -7.59 -20.56
C ILE A 203 16.99 -7.41 -20.09
N SER A 204 16.76 -7.33 -18.79
CA SER A 204 15.40 -7.32 -18.23
C SER A 204 14.65 -6.03 -18.50
N MET A 205 15.29 -4.86 -18.43
CA MET A 205 14.59 -3.59 -18.59
C MET A 205 14.21 -3.24 -20.04
N PRO A 206 15.01 -3.48 -21.08
CA PRO A 206 14.53 -3.38 -22.46
C PRO A 206 13.40 -4.36 -22.77
N TRP A 207 13.40 -5.54 -22.14
CA TRP A 207 12.29 -6.49 -22.26
C TRP A 207 11.03 -5.96 -21.57
N TRP A 208 11.14 -5.40 -20.35
CA TRP A 208 10.06 -4.70 -19.64
C TRP A 208 9.46 -3.57 -20.49
N ASP A 209 10.32 -2.73 -21.07
CA ASP A 209 9.91 -1.64 -21.98
C ASP A 209 9.13 -2.17 -23.18
N GLY A 210 9.61 -3.27 -23.79
CA GLY A 210 8.92 -3.93 -24.91
C GLY A 210 7.56 -4.52 -24.53
N ARG A 211 7.39 -5.02 -23.28
CA ARG A 211 6.08 -5.48 -22.78
C ARG A 211 5.11 -4.31 -22.63
N ALA A 212 5.59 -3.18 -22.10
CA ALA A 212 4.79 -1.97 -21.98
C ALA A 212 4.36 -1.43 -23.37
N ASP A 213 5.27 -1.38 -24.35
CA ASP A 213 4.96 -0.97 -25.73
C ASP A 213 3.94 -1.90 -26.41
N ALA A 214 4.02 -3.20 -26.14
CA ALA A 214 3.07 -4.17 -26.66
C ALA A 214 1.67 -3.97 -26.02
N MET A 215 1.61 -3.73 -24.71
CA MET A 215 0.36 -3.49 -23.98
C MET A 215 -0.31 -2.18 -24.42
N ALA A 216 0.46 -1.12 -24.64
CA ALA A 216 -0.02 0.20 -25.04
C ALA A 216 -0.89 0.16 -26.31
N LYS A 217 -0.66 -0.79 -27.20
CA LYS A 217 -1.48 -0.97 -28.43
C LYS A 217 -2.94 -1.28 -28.14
N GLY A 218 -3.23 -1.88 -26.98
CA GLY A 218 -4.60 -2.18 -26.52
C GLY A 218 -5.29 -1.01 -25.83
N TYR A 219 -4.55 0.08 -25.53
CA TYR A 219 -5.04 1.24 -24.76
C TYR A 219 -4.74 2.56 -25.49
N PRO A 220 -5.29 2.78 -26.71
CA PRO A 220 -4.93 3.94 -27.54
C PRO A 220 -5.26 5.30 -26.92
N GLU A 221 -6.13 5.35 -25.91
CA GLU A 221 -6.49 6.57 -25.20
C GLU A 221 -5.50 6.94 -24.09
N VAL A 222 -4.62 6.01 -23.69
CA VAL A 222 -3.63 6.23 -22.63
C VAL A 222 -2.34 6.75 -23.23
N THR A 223 -1.92 7.95 -22.81
CA THR A 223 -0.60 8.47 -23.17
C THR A 223 0.44 7.80 -22.32
N VAL A 224 1.49 7.26 -22.95
CA VAL A 224 2.56 6.52 -22.25
C VAL A 224 3.90 7.22 -22.43
N ASP A 225 4.63 7.42 -21.33
CA ASP A 225 6.06 7.77 -21.37
C ASP A 225 6.88 6.78 -20.55
N LYS A 226 8.14 6.57 -20.94
CA LYS A 226 9.10 5.73 -20.23
C LYS A 226 10.19 6.61 -19.63
N GLN A 227 10.50 6.40 -18.35
CA GLN A 227 11.51 7.21 -17.66
C GLN A 227 12.49 6.31 -16.90
N HIS A 228 13.78 6.56 -17.07
CA HIS A 228 14.80 5.90 -16.26
C HIS A 228 14.66 6.31 -14.80
N ILE A 229 14.79 5.33 -13.89
CA ILE A 229 14.49 5.48 -12.46
C ILE A 229 15.21 6.65 -11.80
N ASP A 230 16.44 6.93 -12.18
CA ASP A 230 17.24 8.03 -11.66
C ASP A 230 16.62 9.41 -11.98
N ILE A 231 16.31 9.67 -13.24
CA ILE A 231 15.63 10.92 -13.62
C ILE A 231 14.17 10.96 -13.17
N LEU A 232 13.51 9.81 -13.09
CA LEU A 232 12.15 9.69 -12.58
C LEU A 232 12.10 10.11 -11.10
N SER A 233 13.02 9.61 -10.27
CA SER A 233 13.15 9.99 -8.86
C SER A 233 13.41 11.51 -8.70
N ALA A 234 14.30 12.07 -9.52
CA ALA A 234 14.52 13.52 -9.53
C ALA A 234 13.23 14.31 -9.88
N ARG A 235 12.44 13.80 -10.84
CA ARG A 235 11.17 14.44 -11.25
C ARG A 235 10.05 14.30 -10.23
N PHE A 236 10.06 13.29 -9.37
CA PHE A 236 9.16 13.19 -8.22
C PHE A 236 9.31 14.40 -7.30
N VAL A 237 10.54 14.92 -7.17
CA VAL A 237 10.83 16.13 -6.39
C VAL A 237 10.58 17.40 -7.20
N LEU A 238 11.12 17.48 -8.43
CA LEU A 238 11.12 18.71 -9.23
C LEU A 238 9.77 19.00 -9.91
N GLN A 239 9.07 17.95 -10.36
CA GLN A 239 7.86 18.04 -11.18
C GLN A 239 6.78 17.01 -10.77
N PRO A 240 6.43 16.89 -9.46
CA PRO A 240 5.53 15.81 -8.99
C PRO A 240 4.14 15.89 -9.63
N GLY A 241 3.66 17.08 -9.95
CA GLY A 241 2.34 17.29 -10.56
C GLY A 241 2.19 16.75 -11.99
N ARG A 242 3.28 16.30 -12.63
CA ARG A 242 3.20 15.71 -13.98
C ARG A 242 2.66 14.30 -14.01
N PHE A 243 2.76 13.55 -12.89
CA PHE A 243 2.41 12.14 -12.81
C PHE A 243 0.92 11.92 -12.58
N ASP A 244 0.39 10.85 -13.17
CA ASP A 244 -0.99 10.41 -13.02
C ASP A 244 -1.03 8.95 -12.53
N VAL A 245 -0.46 8.02 -13.30
CA VAL A 245 -0.15 6.65 -12.87
C VAL A 245 1.31 6.35 -13.20
N VAL A 246 2.02 5.77 -12.26
CA VAL A 246 3.42 5.32 -12.45
C VAL A 246 3.46 3.82 -12.21
N VAL A 247 3.88 3.03 -13.20
CA VAL A 247 4.11 1.59 -13.04
C VAL A 247 5.58 1.29 -12.92
N ALA A 248 5.94 0.41 -12.01
CA ALA A 248 7.34 0.06 -11.71
C ALA A 248 7.51 -1.41 -11.34
N SER A 249 8.74 -1.92 -11.52
CA SER A 249 9.18 -3.19 -10.94
C SER A 249 9.12 -3.16 -9.41
N ASN A 250 9.34 -4.28 -8.78
CA ASN A 250 9.23 -4.40 -7.33
C ASN A 250 10.13 -3.40 -6.58
N LEU A 251 11.43 -3.37 -6.87
CA LEU A 251 12.36 -2.45 -6.21
C LEU A 251 12.13 -0.98 -6.60
N PHE A 252 11.94 -0.71 -7.88
CA PHE A 252 11.72 0.67 -8.31
C PHE A 252 10.39 1.23 -7.75
N GLY A 253 9.37 0.39 -7.69
CA GLY A 253 8.09 0.74 -7.09
C GLY A 253 8.20 0.99 -5.59
N ASP A 254 9.01 0.22 -4.88
CA ASP A 254 9.28 0.41 -3.45
C ASP A 254 9.87 1.80 -3.17
N ILE A 255 10.99 2.10 -3.85
CA ILE A 255 11.68 3.39 -3.72
C ILE A 255 10.75 4.57 -4.06
N LEU A 256 10.04 4.49 -5.19
CA LEU A 256 9.16 5.58 -5.63
C LEU A 256 7.96 5.78 -4.72
N SER A 257 7.42 4.72 -4.14
CA SER A 257 6.24 4.78 -3.29
C SER A 257 6.52 5.28 -1.87
N ASP A 258 7.77 5.32 -1.45
CA ASP A 258 8.22 6.00 -0.23
C ASP A 258 8.61 7.45 -0.53
N LEU A 259 9.27 7.69 -1.67
CA LEU A 259 9.62 9.03 -2.11
C LEU A 259 8.38 9.90 -2.35
N GLY A 260 7.30 9.33 -2.91
CA GLY A 260 6.05 10.04 -3.15
C GLY A 260 5.49 10.73 -1.90
N PRO A 261 5.14 9.99 -0.84
CA PRO A 261 4.66 10.55 0.42
C PRO A 261 5.65 11.53 1.06
N ALA A 262 6.96 11.28 0.98
CA ALA A 262 7.97 12.20 1.45
C ALA A 262 7.88 13.58 0.76
N THR A 263 7.42 13.64 -0.49
CA THR A 263 7.22 14.90 -1.22
C THR A 263 5.89 15.59 -0.88
N THR A 264 4.96 14.91 -0.22
CA THR A 264 3.63 15.46 0.15
C THR A 264 3.46 15.74 1.63
N GLY A 265 4.52 15.57 2.43
CA GLY A 265 4.56 15.97 3.83
C GLY A 265 5.05 14.90 4.78
N THR A 266 4.32 13.81 4.96
CA THR A 266 4.67 12.74 5.89
C THR A 266 4.22 11.37 5.40
N ILE A 267 5.03 10.35 5.69
CA ILE A 267 4.68 8.94 5.43
C ILE A 267 3.48 8.47 6.27
N GLY A 268 3.19 9.15 7.38
CA GLY A 268 2.03 8.89 8.23
C GLY A 268 0.67 9.10 7.54
N LEU A 269 0.66 9.70 6.34
CA LEU A 269 -0.54 9.86 5.51
C LEU A 269 -0.65 8.81 4.39
N ALA A 270 0.36 7.97 4.18
CA ALA A 270 0.47 7.12 3.00
C ALA A 270 -0.19 5.74 3.21
N PRO A 271 -1.27 5.44 2.50
CA PRO A 271 -1.88 4.11 2.50
C PRO A 271 -1.23 3.19 1.48
N SER A 272 -1.45 1.90 1.63
CA SER A 272 -1.00 0.86 0.70
C SER A 272 -2.06 -0.23 0.58
N ALA A 273 -2.22 -0.77 -0.63
CA ALA A 273 -3.04 -1.92 -0.91
C ALA A 273 -2.23 -2.97 -1.66
N ASN A 274 -2.13 -4.18 -1.10
CA ASN A 274 -1.55 -5.34 -1.76
C ASN A 274 -2.70 -6.16 -2.34
N LEU A 275 -2.88 -6.15 -3.65
CA LEU A 275 -4.09 -6.63 -4.29
C LEU A 275 -3.87 -7.93 -5.04
N ASN A 276 -4.84 -8.84 -4.87
CA ASN A 276 -5.21 -9.86 -5.84
C ASN A 276 -6.44 -9.34 -6.59
N PRO A 277 -6.30 -8.68 -7.76
CA PRO A 277 -7.41 -8.00 -8.44
C PRO A 277 -8.55 -8.94 -8.85
N GLU A 278 -8.25 -10.18 -9.12
CA GLU A 278 -9.23 -11.24 -9.45
C GLU A 278 -10.03 -11.69 -8.22
N ARG A 279 -9.53 -11.38 -6.99
CA ARG A 279 -10.14 -11.75 -5.69
C ARG A 279 -10.30 -13.25 -5.50
N ASN A 280 -9.38 -14.03 -6.04
CA ASN A 280 -9.27 -15.46 -5.76
C ASN A 280 -8.72 -15.72 -4.36
N PHE A 281 -8.03 -14.71 -3.81
CA PHE A 281 -7.44 -14.68 -2.47
C PHE A 281 -7.68 -13.32 -1.82
N PRO A 282 -7.60 -13.23 -0.48
CA PRO A 282 -7.75 -11.95 0.21
C PRO A 282 -6.63 -10.97 -0.16
N SER A 283 -7.02 -9.75 -0.45
CA SER A 283 -6.09 -8.62 -0.59
C SER A 283 -5.76 -8.03 0.78
N LEU A 284 -4.59 -7.38 0.92
CA LEU A 284 -4.13 -6.82 2.17
C LEU A 284 -4.02 -5.29 2.08
N PHE A 285 -4.52 -4.60 3.10
CA PHE A 285 -4.53 -3.15 3.21
C PHE A 285 -3.79 -2.72 4.46
N GLU A 286 -2.76 -1.90 4.29
CA GLU A 286 -1.82 -1.51 5.33
C GLU A 286 -1.32 -0.08 5.14
N PRO A 287 -0.86 0.62 6.19
CA PRO A 287 -0.09 1.86 6.00
C PRO A 287 1.27 1.57 5.36
N VAL A 288 1.85 2.56 4.69
CA VAL A 288 3.22 2.47 4.14
C VAL A 288 4.26 2.49 5.25
N HIS A 289 3.99 3.23 6.35
CA HIS A 289 4.92 3.27 7.51
C HIS A 289 5.06 1.90 8.18
N GLY A 290 6.22 1.63 8.77
CA GLY A 290 6.49 0.44 9.57
C GLY A 290 5.99 0.55 11.02
N SER A 291 6.58 -0.25 11.88
CA SER A 291 6.23 -0.36 13.30
C SER A 291 6.68 0.82 14.17
N ALA A 292 7.63 1.65 13.70
CA ALA A 292 8.16 2.84 14.38
C ALA A 292 8.42 2.62 15.90
N PRO A 293 9.37 1.75 16.27
CA PRO A 293 9.61 1.39 17.67
C PRO A 293 9.98 2.58 18.58
N ASP A 294 10.54 3.63 18.00
CA ASP A 294 11.00 4.85 18.67
C ASP A 294 9.85 5.69 19.24
N ILE A 295 8.66 5.63 18.65
CA ILE A 295 7.49 6.39 19.09
C ILE A 295 6.37 5.50 19.66
N TYR A 296 6.51 4.19 19.60
CA TYR A 296 5.53 3.26 20.16
C TYR A 296 5.35 3.47 21.68
N GLY A 297 4.13 3.37 22.15
CA GLY A 297 3.74 3.60 23.55
C GLY A 297 3.51 5.06 23.92
N GLN A 298 3.76 5.99 22.98
CA GLN A 298 3.58 7.42 23.22
C GLN A 298 2.22 7.96 22.77
N ASN A 299 1.44 7.18 22.02
CA ASN A 299 0.13 7.59 21.48
C ASN A 299 0.21 8.87 20.63
N ILE A 300 1.26 9.00 19.81
CA ILE A 300 1.51 10.17 18.94
C ILE A 300 1.58 9.83 17.45
N ALA A 301 1.45 8.55 17.10
CA ALA A 301 1.46 8.09 15.72
C ALA A 301 0.27 8.66 14.94
N ASN A 302 0.50 9.05 13.69
CA ASN A 302 -0.57 9.54 12.81
C ASN A 302 -1.42 8.35 12.30
N PRO A 303 -2.74 8.28 12.59
CA PRO A 303 -3.57 7.17 12.19
C PRO A 303 -4.10 7.26 10.75
N VAL A 304 -3.85 8.36 10.03
CA VAL A 304 -4.46 8.64 8.71
C VAL A 304 -4.09 7.58 7.68
N ALA A 305 -2.84 7.13 7.64
CA ALA A 305 -2.43 6.10 6.70
C ALA A 305 -3.24 4.80 6.90
N MET A 306 -3.45 4.37 8.15
CA MET A 306 -4.28 3.22 8.47
C MET A 306 -5.74 3.45 8.07
N ILE A 307 -6.32 4.58 8.46
CA ILE A 307 -7.71 4.96 8.12
C ILE A 307 -7.92 4.98 6.60
N TRP A 308 -7.00 5.60 5.87
CA TRP A 308 -7.11 5.67 4.40
C TRP A 308 -6.88 4.31 3.73
N SER A 309 -6.03 3.44 4.28
CA SER A 309 -5.92 2.04 3.83
C SER A 309 -7.25 1.30 3.99
N GLY A 310 -7.99 1.56 5.06
CA GLY A 310 -9.35 1.08 5.25
C GLY A 310 -10.34 1.61 4.20
N ALA A 311 -10.23 2.89 3.82
CA ALA A 311 -11.04 3.45 2.74
C ALA A 311 -10.74 2.77 1.39
N LEU A 312 -9.46 2.55 1.05
CA LEU A 312 -9.07 1.80 -0.15
C LEU A 312 -9.64 0.37 -0.13
N MET A 313 -9.66 -0.28 1.04
CA MET A 313 -10.26 -1.60 1.22
C MET A 313 -11.75 -1.58 0.86
N LEU A 314 -12.50 -0.60 1.35
CA LEU A 314 -13.93 -0.46 1.03
C LEU A 314 -14.15 -0.29 -0.46
N ASP A 315 -13.45 0.64 -1.11
CA ASP A 315 -13.57 0.86 -2.56
C ASP A 315 -13.26 -0.41 -3.35
N PHE A 316 -12.21 -1.14 -2.98
CA PHE A 316 -11.87 -2.41 -3.60
C PHE A 316 -12.94 -3.47 -3.40
N LEU A 317 -13.49 -3.62 -2.20
CA LEU A 317 -14.47 -4.65 -1.87
C LEU A 317 -15.86 -4.39 -2.46
N GLY A 318 -16.20 -3.14 -2.76
CA GLY A 318 -17.56 -2.72 -3.14
C GLY A 318 -18.12 -3.35 -4.41
N ARG A 319 -17.28 -3.83 -5.36
CA ARG A 319 -17.73 -4.54 -6.59
C ARG A 319 -18.84 -3.83 -7.37
N GLY A 320 -18.86 -2.50 -7.36
CA GLY A 320 -19.90 -1.71 -8.02
C GLY A 320 -21.10 -1.38 -7.13
N ASP A 321 -21.13 -1.81 -5.88
CA ASP A 321 -22.08 -1.29 -4.88
C ASP A 321 -21.69 0.15 -4.51
N ALA A 322 -22.54 1.10 -4.87
CA ALA A 322 -22.26 2.53 -4.69
C ALA A 322 -22.02 2.92 -3.21
N ARG A 323 -22.63 2.21 -2.26
CA ARG A 323 -22.48 2.48 -0.82
C ARG A 323 -21.02 2.40 -0.36
N PHE A 324 -20.25 1.46 -0.91
CA PHE A 324 -18.84 1.31 -0.58
C PHE A 324 -17.99 2.46 -1.13
N ARG A 325 -18.31 2.94 -2.33
CA ARG A 325 -17.65 4.11 -2.90
C ARG A 325 -18.01 5.38 -2.13
N GLU A 326 -19.27 5.56 -1.77
CA GLU A 326 -19.72 6.66 -0.93
C GLU A 326 -19.04 6.66 0.44
N ALA A 327 -18.85 5.48 1.04
CA ALA A 327 -18.12 5.33 2.31
C ALA A 327 -16.65 5.68 2.16
N HIS A 328 -15.97 5.21 1.09
CA HIS A 328 -14.61 5.61 0.76
C HIS A 328 -14.48 7.13 0.65
N ASP A 329 -15.34 7.75 -0.15
CA ASP A 329 -15.28 9.19 -0.41
C ASP A 329 -15.56 10.00 0.87
N ALA A 330 -16.49 9.54 1.72
CA ALA A 330 -16.78 10.16 3.02
C ALA A 330 -15.59 10.06 3.99
N ILE A 331 -14.87 8.93 4.02
CA ILE A 331 -13.66 8.78 4.85
C ILE A 331 -12.56 9.72 4.34
N VAL A 332 -12.30 9.76 3.03
CA VAL A 332 -11.29 10.64 2.46
C VAL A 332 -11.62 12.11 2.72
N GLN A 333 -12.88 12.50 2.55
CA GLN A 333 -13.34 13.85 2.88
C GLN A 333 -13.17 14.18 4.38
N ALA A 334 -13.49 13.22 5.27
CA ALA A 334 -13.30 13.41 6.71
C ALA A 334 -11.82 13.61 7.08
N ILE A 335 -10.90 12.87 6.42
CA ILE A 335 -9.46 13.07 6.52
C ILE A 335 -9.09 14.49 6.08
N GLU A 336 -9.53 14.95 4.92
CA GLU A 336 -9.24 16.29 4.40
C GLU A 336 -9.67 17.38 5.39
N VAL A 337 -10.89 17.29 5.91
CA VAL A 337 -11.40 18.26 6.88
C VAL A 337 -10.62 18.20 8.20
N ALA A 338 -10.25 17.01 8.66
CA ALA A 338 -9.45 16.86 9.87
C ALA A 338 -8.05 17.46 9.73
N LEU A 339 -7.42 17.32 8.57
CA LEU A 339 -6.11 17.91 8.27
C LEU A 339 -6.13 19.46 8.23
N ILE A 340 -7.27 20.07 7.87
CA ILE A 340 -7.43 21.53 7.81
C ILE A 340 -7.77 22.10 9.19
N THR A 341 -8.75 21.53 9.88
CA THR A 341 -9.39 22.13 11.07
C THR A 341 -9.38 21.25 12.32
N GLY A 342 -8.93 20.01 12.21
CA GLY A 342 -8.95 19.03 13.29
C GLY A 342 -7.67 19.02 14.13
N PRO A 343 -7.60 18.08 15.10
CA PRO A 343 -6.39 17.82 15.84
C PRO A 343 -5.31 17.26 14.90
N ARG A 344 -4.05 17.66 15.11
CA ARG A 344 -2.90 17.25 14.34
C ARG A 344 -1.89 16.54 15.21
N THR A 345 -1.36 15.44 14.72
CA THR A 345 -0.26 14.70 15.35
C THR A 345 1.08 15.45 15.17
N PRO A 346 2.13 15.10 15.94
CA PRO A 346 3.43 15.80 15.88
C PRO A 346 4.09 15.84 14.51
N ASP A 347 3.96 14.79 13.70
CA ASP A 347 4.46 14.75 12.32
C ASP A 347 3.80 15.78 11.39
N LEU A 348 2.62 16.28 11.77
CA LEU A 348 1.88 17.35 11.10
C LEU A 348 2.06 18.71 11.80
N GLY A 349 3.00 18.81 12.74
CA GLY A 349 3.30 20.04 13.49
C GLY A 349 2.29 20.35 14.62
N GLY A 350 1.48 19.37 15.03
CA GLY A 350 0.54 19.48 16.15
C GLY A 350 1.03 18.79 17.44
N ASN A 351 0.11 18.56 18.35
CA ASN A 351 0.35 17.88 19.63
C ASN A 351 -0.77 16.92 20.00
N ALA A 352 -1.66 16.62 19.06
CA ALA A 352 -2.73 15.67 19.27
C ALA A 352 -2.22 14.23 19.37
N SER A 353 -2.91 13.43 20.14
CA SER A 353 -2.70 11.99 20.20
C SER A 353 -3.24 11.27 18.97
N THR A 354 -2.80 10.04 18.76
CA THR A 354 -3.32 9.10 17.75
C THR A 354 -4.84 8.95 17.91
N GLN A 355 -5.30 8.77 19.15
CA GLN A 355 -6.71 8.59 19.49
C GLN A 355 -7.54 9.85 19.18
N GLU A 356 -7.11 11.04 19.60
CA GLU A 356 -7.85 12.29 19.35
C GLU A 356 -8.04 12.54 17.85
N MET A 357 -7.03 12.25 17.04
CA MET A 357 -7.13 12.39 15.59
C MET A 357 -8.09 11.35 14.98
N GLY A 358 -8.01 10.09 15.40
CA GLY A 358 -8.90 9.03 14.95
C GLY A 358 -10.36 9.28 15.32
N GLU A 359 -10.64 9.71 16.57
CA GLU A 359 -11.96 10.08 17.04
C GLU A 359 -12.56 11.26 16.25
N ALA A 360 -11.75 12.27 15.95
CA ALA A 360 -12.18 13.41 15.16
C ALA A 360 -12.58 13.03 13.73
N ILE A 361 -11.84 12.11 13.10
CA ILE A 361 -12.16 11.60 11.76
C ILE A 361 -13.44 10.75 11.83
N ALA A 362 -13.53 9.83 12.79
CA ALA A 362 -14.70 8.95 12.95
C ALA A 362 -15.99 9.74 13.20
N ALA A 363 -15.95 10.79 14.04
CA ALA A 363 -17.09 11.66 14.29
C ALA A 363 -17.59 12.35 13.01
N ARG A 364 -16.67 12.76 12.12
CA ARG A 364 -17.06 13.37 10.83
C ARG A 364 -17.66 12.36 9.86
N VAL A 365 -17.15 11.13 9.86
CA VAL A 365 -17.70 10.05 9.04
C VAL A 365 -19.10 9.65 9.52
N ALA A 366 -19.34 9.67 10.83
CA ALA A 366 -20.65 9.33 11.38
C ALA A 366 -21.75 10.35 11.01
N GLY A 367 -21.39 11.62 10.75
CA GLY A 367 -22.30 12.71 10.32
C GLY A 367 -22.64 13.64 11.46
#